data_13782d254888746a3c5bbf0f6df346b8
#
_entry.id   13782d254888746a3c5bbf0f6df346b8
#
_cell.length_a   1.000
_cell.length_b   1.000
_cell.length_c   1.000
_cell.angle_alpha   90.00
_cell.angle_beta   90.00
_cell.angle_gamma   90.00
#
_symmetry.space_group_name_H-M   'P 1'
#
loop_
_entity.id
_entity.type
_entity.pdbx_description
1 polymer ?
#
loop_
_entity_poly.entity_id
_entity_poly.type
_entity_poly.pdbx_seq_one_letter_code
_entity_poly.pdbx_strand_id
1 'polypeptide(L)'
;GITPIVNENDSVSTEEIERGDNDQLSAKLANLISSKKLILYTDQKGLYSKDPRTNKDAVLIDEVSLNALSNQKIIFGDSGKLGRGGMKTKLSAMKIFLINNQRIGYILSGHEKDLFGSLQNQKKRTRLKLS
;
A
#
# COMPACT_ATOMS: atom_id res chain seq x y z
N GLY A 1 21.41 -11.81 -12.64
CA GLY A 1 20.54 -10.67 -12.69
C GLY A 1 21.01 -9.57 -11.75
N ILE A 2 20.64 -8.32 -12.02
CA ILE A 2 20.98 -7.16 -11.18
C ILE A 2 19.70 -6.68 -10.51
N THR A 3 19.72 -6.49 -9.19
CA THR A 3 18.61 -5.89 -8.44
C THR A 3 18.88 -4.39 -8.30
N PRO A 4 18.10 -3.51 -8.94
CA PRO A 4 18.26 -2.07 -8.76
C PRO A 4 17.73 -1.64 -7.39
N ILE A 5 18.43 -0.71 -6.75
CA ILE A 5 17.96 -0.01 -5.55
C ILE A 5 17.79 1.46 -5.94
N VAL A 6 16.57 1.98 -5.80
CA VAL A 6 16.20 3.33 -6.21
C VAL A 6 15.61 4.06 -5.03
N ASN A 7 16.00 5.31 -4.84
CA ASN A 7 15.43 6.23 -3.88
C ASN A 7 15.09 7.55 -4.56
N GLU A 8 14.14 8.30 -4.01
CA GLU A 8 13.84 9.63 -4.47
C GLU A 8 14.99 10.59 -4.15
N ASN A 9 15.25 11.52 -5.06
CA ASN A 9 16.28 12.53 -4.85
C ASN A 9 15.67 13.81 -4.24
N ASP A 10 15.60 13.85 -2.92
CA ASP A 10 15.05 14.98 -2.15
C ASP A 10 15.86 16.27 -2.28
N SER A 11 17.09 16.21 -2.82
CA SER A 11 18.00 17.37 -2.91
C SER A 11 17.67 18.36 -4.05
N VAL A 12 16.80 18.00 -4.99
CA VAL A 12 16.37 18.86 -6.12
C VAL A 12 14.90 19.29 -6.03
N SER A 13 14.16 18.88 -5.02
CA SER A 13 12.77 19.27 -4.82
C SER A 13 12.72 20.55 -3.97
N THR A 14 12.30 21.66 -4.55
CA THR A 14 12.20 22.96 -3.86
C THR A 14 10.81 23.28 -3.34
N GLU A 15 9.79 22.47 -3.59
CA GLU A 15 8.42 22.75 -3.14
C GLU A 15 7.73 21.48 -2.65
N GLU A 16 7.24 21.56 -1.41
CA GLU A 16 6.26 20.67 -0.76
C GLU A 16 6.41 19.18 -1.05
N ILE A 17 7.41 18.56 -0.41
CA ILE A 17 7.56 17.09 -0.37
C ILE A 17 6.30 16.51 0.29
N GLU A 18 5.33 16.12 -0.53
CA GLU A 18 4.23 15.27 -0.07
C GLU A 18 4.84 13.96 0.45
N ARG A 19 4.72 13.72 1.76
CA ARG A 19 5.14 12.47 2.38
C ARG A 19 4.51 11.29 1.64
N GLY A 20 5.33 10.44 1.02
CA GLY A 20 4.85 9.24 0.30
C GLY A 20 5.30 9.16 -1.16
N ASP A 21 6.23 10.00 -1.56
CA ASP A 21 6.75 10.03 -2.93
C ASP A 21 7.43 8.72 -3.31
N ASN A 22 8.14 8.05 -2.40
CA ASN A 22 8.72 6.72 -2.62
C ASN A 22 7.65 5.63 -2.87
N ASP A 23 6.46 5.73 -2.29
CA ASP A 23 5.36 4.79 -2.61
C ASP A 23 4.93 4.97 -4.07
N GLN A 24 4.74 6.21 -4.52
CA GLN A 24 4.38 6.50 -5.91
C GLN A 24 5.53 6.19 -6.88
N LEU A 25 6.77 6.53 -6.51
CA LEU A 25 7.96 6.19 -7.30
C LEU A 25 8.04 4.69 -7.53
N SER A 26 7.85 3.88 -6.48
CA SER A 26 7.86 2.41 -6.60
C SER A 26 6.76 1.89 -7.52
N ALA A 27 5.56 2.47 -7.48
CA ALA A 27 4.47 2.10 -8.38
C ALA A 27 4.76 2.45 -9.84
N LYS A 28 5.31 3.65 -10.10
CA LYS A 28 5.72 4.09 -11.44
C LYS A 28 6.85 3.20 -11.99
N LEU A 29 7.85 2.89 -11.16
CA LEU A 29 8.94 2.00 -11.54
C LEU A 29 8.45 0.59 -11.82
N ALA A 30 7.56 0.05 -10.98
CA ALA A 30 6.93 -1.26 -11.19
C ALA A 30 6.16 -1.32 -12.51
N ASN A 31 5.51 -0.21 -12.92
CA ASN A 31 4.86 -0.10 -14.22
C ASN A 31 5.88 -0.11 -15.36
N LEU A 32 6.95 0.66 -15.23
CA LEU A 32 8.01 0.77 -16.24
C LEU A 32 8.65 -0.59 -16.57
N ILE A 33 8.91 -1.39 -15.54
CA ILE A 33 9.50 -2.73 -15.70
C ILE A 33 8.45 -3.85 -15.90
N SER A 34 7.18 -3.49 -16.08
CA SER A 34 6.07 -4.43 -16.26
C SER A 34 5.95 -5.47 -15.14
N SER A 35 6.21 -5.06 -13.89
CA SER A 35 6.10 -5.93 -12.73
C SER A 35 4.68 -6.47 -12.56
N LYS A 36 4.55 -7.72 -12.14
CA LYS A 36 3.27 -8.36 -11.81
C LYS A 36 2.85 -8.15 -10.35
N LYS A 37 3.81 -7.81 -9.49
CA LYS A 37 3.57 -7.64 -8.05
C LYS A 37 4.24 -6.37 -7.56
N LEU A 38 3.56 -5.64 -6.66
CA LEU A 38 4.11 -4.53 -5.89
C LEU A 38 3.85 -4.80 -4.41
N ILE A 39 4.90 -4.67 -3.60
CA ILE A 39 4.83 -4.85 -2.15
C ILE A 39 5.20 -3.52 -1.50
N LEU A 40 4.29 -2.96 -0.72
CA LEU A 40 4.52 -1.76 0.07
C LEU A 40 4.59 -2.14 1.56
N TYR A 41 5.69 -1.76 2.19
CA TYR A 41 5.87 -1.95 3.63
C TYR A 41 5.29 -0.79 4.44
N THR A 42 4.78 -1.12 5.62
CA THR A 42 4.26 -0.16 6.60
C THR A 42 4.62 -0.62 8.02
N ASP A 43 4.37 0.21 9.02
CA ASP A 43 4.46 -0.12 10.44
C ASP A 43 3.33 -1.04 10.93
N GLN A 44 2.29 -1.23 10.11
CA GLN A 44 1.12 -2.06 10.42
C GLN A 44 1.11 -3.34 9.56
N LYS A 45 0.30 -4.34 9.95
CA LYS A 45 0.17 -5.60 9.18
C LYS A 45 -0.46 -5.41 7.79
N GLY A 46 -1.20 -4.31 7.59
CA GLY A 46 -1.88 -4.02 6.34
C GLY A 46 -2.94 -2.94 6.53
N LEU A 47 -3.98 -2.98 5.71
CA LEU A 47 -5.13 -2.10 5.78
C LEU A 47 -6.11 -2.60 6.84
N TYR A 48 -6.61 -1.71 7.69
CA TYR A 48 -7.58 -2.01 8.72
C TYR A 48 -8.90 -1.29 8.49
N SER A 49 -9.99 -1.83 9.01
CA SER A 49 -11.32 -1.20 8.99
C SER A 49 -11.37 0.13 9.74
N LYS A 50 -10.47 0.31 10.72
CA LYS A 50 -10.30 1.51 11.56
C LYS A 50 -8.83 1.62 11.95
N ASP A 51 -8.40 2.74 12.56
CA ASP A 51 -7.03 2.84 13.10
C ASP A 51 -6.85 1.87 14.29
N PRO A 52 -6.01 0.83 14.15
CA PRO A 52 -5.83 -0.18 15.20
C PRO A 52 -5.10 0.35 16.43
N ARG A 53 -4.48 1.54 16.36
CA ARG A 53 -3.82 2.18 17.51
C ARG A 53 -4.82 2.80 18.47
N THR A 54 -5.99 3.19 17.97
CA THR A 54 -7.04 3.85 18.75
C THR A 54 -8.30 3.02 18.91
N ASN A 55 -8.45 1.94 18.11
CA ASN A 55 -9.64 1.09 18.12
C ASN A 55 -9.26 -0.36 18.29
N LYS A 56 -9.60 -0.94 19.45
CA LYS A 56 -9.33 -2.36 19.74
C LYS A 56 -10.14 -3.35 18.88
N ASP A 57 -11.24 -2.89 18.30
CA ASP A 57 -12.11 -3.64 17.39
C ASP A 57 -11.75 -3.44 15.90
N ALA A 58 -10.59 -2.85 15.62
CA ALA A 58 -10.09 -2.72 14.26
C ALA A 58 -9.74 -4.09 13.67
N VAL A 59 -10.34 -4.40 12.52
CA VAL A 59 -10.15 -5.68 11.82
C VAL A 59 -9.22 -5.47 10.63
N LEU A 60 -8.21 -6.34 10.50
CA LEU A 60 -7.36 -6.38 9.32
C LEU A 60 -8.17 -6.81 8.10
N ILE A 61 -8.07 -6.06 7.02
CA ILE A 61 -8.69 -6.38 5.73
C ILE A 61 -7.68 -7.23 4.96
N ASP A 62 -7.98 -8.50 4.77
CA ASP A 62 -7.08 -9.46 4.13
C ASP A 62 -7.02 -9.31 2.61
N GLU A 63 -8.14 -8.95 1.97
CA GLU A 63 -8.21 -8.70 0.53
C GLU A 63 -9.17 -7.54 0.22
N VAL A 64 -8.80 -6.71 -0.77
CA VAL A 64 -9.63 -5.59 -1.22
C VAL A 64 -9.48 -5.35 -2.72
N SER A 65 -10.61 -5.08 -3.37
CA SER A 65 -10.66 -4.59 -4.75
C SER A 65 -10.64 -3.06 -4.77
N LEU A 66 -9.81 -2.46 -5.63
CA LEU A 66 -9.78 -1.00 -5.81
C LEU A 66 -11.09 -0.47 -6.37
N ASN A 67 -11.77 -1.24 -7.23
CA ASN A 67 -13.07 -0.85 -7.76
C ASN A 67 -14.14 -0.83 -6.65
N ALA A 68 -14.10 -1.77 -5.73
CA ALA A 68 -14.97 -1.76 -4.55
C ALA A 68 -14.68 -0.58 -3.62
N LEU A 69 -13.41 -0.22 -3.42
CA LEU A 69 -13.01 0.97 -2.64
C LEU A 69 -13.51 2.28 -3.26
N SER A 70 -13.58 2.36 -4.59
CA SER A 70 -14.05 3.54 -5.30
C SER A 70 -15.58 3.67 -5.27
N ASN A 71 -16.29 2.55 -5.31
CA ASN A 71 -17.75 2.49 -5.37
C ASN A 71 -18.42 2.48 -3.99
N GLN A 72 -17.74 1.91 -3.01
CA GLN A 72 -18.14 2.03 -1.63
C GLN A 72 -17.44 3.27 -1.07
N LYS A 73 -18.22 4.21 -0.48
CA LYS A 73 -17.75 4.95 0.67
C LYS A 73 -17.47 3.90 1.77
N ILE A 74 -16.41 3.12 1.60
CA ILE A 74 -15.77 2.46 2.74
C ILE A 74 -15.27 3.65 3.54
N ILE A 75 -16.14 4.10 4.41
CA ILE A 75 -15.90 5.06 5.47
C ILE A 75 -14.85 4.37 6.33
N PHE A 76 -13.58 4.58 5.97
CA PHE A 76 -12.49 4.39 6.90
C PHE A 76 -12.72 5.43 7.99
N GLY A 77 -13.59 5.09 8.96
CA GLY A 77 -14.01 5.90 10.10
C GLY A 77 -14.16 7.39 9.80
N ASP A 78 -15.30 7.95 10.06
CA ASP A 78 -15.80 9.32 9.79
C ASP A 78 -14.95 10.48 10.36
N SER A 79 -13.73 10.27 10.66
CA SER A 79 -12.78 11.28 11.07
C SER A 79 -11.53 11.14 10.22
N GLY A 80 -11.48 11.70 9.02
CA GLY A 80 -10.35 12.07 8.17
C GLY A 80 -8.90 11.72 8.55
N LYS A 81 -8.70 10.75 9.41
CA LYS A 81 -7.44 10.27 9.98
C LYS A 81 -7.21 8.79 9.66
N LEU A 82 -7.31 8.43 8.40
CA LEU A 82 -6.54 7.31 7.90
C LEU A 82 -5.07 7.70 8.15
N GLY A 83 -4.48 7.16 9.20
CA GLY A 83 -3.23 7.54 9.83
C GLY A 83 -2.42 8.53 9.00
N ARG A 84 -2.28 9.77 9.46
CA ARG A 84 -1.68 10.94 8.82
C ARG A 84 -0.75 10.61 7.66
N GLY A 85 -1.25 10.59 6.42
CA GLY A 85 -0.48 10.48 5.17
C GLY A 85 -0.20 9.05 4.70
N GLY A 86 0.47 8.21 5.47
CA GLY A 86 1.12 6.99 4.99
C GLY A 86 0.22 5.92 4.33
N MET A 87 -0.96 5.60 4.85
CA MET A 87 -1.84 4.59 4.22
C MET A 87 -2.55 5.16 2.98
N LYS A 88 -2.90 6.45 3.00
CA LYS A 88 -3.50 7.13 1.85
C LYS A 88 -2.53 7.17 0.66
N THR A 89 -1.25 7.45 0.91
CA THR A 89 -0.22 7.45 -0.14
C THR A 89 -0.01 6.05 -0.71
N LYS A 90 -0.01 5.00 0.14
CA LYS A 90 0.09 3.60 -0.30
C LYS A 90 -1.11 3.18 -1.17
N LEU A 91 -2.32 3.56 -0.81
CA LEU A 91 -3.51 3.30 -1.64
C LEU A 91 -3.45 4.07 -2.97
N SER A 92 -2.93 5.31 -2.97
CA SER A 92 -2.70 6.08 -4.20
C SER A 92 -1.67 5.41 -5.10
N ALA A 93 -0.57 4.91 -4.54
CA ALA A 93 0.44 4.15 -5.26
C ALA A 93 -0.14 2.84 -5.85
N MET A 94 -0.97 2.14 -5.08
CA MET A 94 -1.65 0.93 -5.58
C MET A 94 -2.61 1.24 -6.73
N LYS A 95 -3.31 2.38 -6.73
CA LYS A 95 -4.13 2.82 -7.88
C LYS A 95 -3.29 3.05 -9.14
N ILE A 96 -2.09 3.62 -9.00
CA ILE A 96 -1.15 3.80 -10.10
C ILE A 96 -0.68 2.44 -10.65
N PHE A 97 -0.44 1.47 -9.76
CA PHE A 97 0.12 0.18 -10.13
C PHE A 97 -0.90 -0.79 -10.71
N LEU A 98 -2.08 -0.92 -10.09
CA LEU A 98 -3.11 -1.91 -10.43
C LEU A 98 -3.98 -1.48 -11.62
N ILE A 99 -3.37 -1.37 -12.79
CA ILE A 99 -4.04 -0.92 -14.02
C ILE A 99 -4.75 -2.05 -14.79
N ASN A 100 -4.55 -3.31 -14.38
CA ASN A 100 -5.21 -4.49 -14.95
C ASN A 100 -5.28 -5.64 -13.94
N ASN A 101 -6.09 -6.66 -14.24
CA ASN A 101 -6.34 -7.80 -13.34
C ASN A 101 -5.17 -8.81 -13.24
N GLN A 102 -4.10 -8.63 -14.01
CA GLN A 102 -2.92 -9.49 -13.92
C GLN A 102 -1.94 -9.04 -12.83
N ARG A 103 -2.17 -7.86 -12.24
CA ARG A 103 -1.31 -7.26 -11.22
C ARG A 103 -1.90 -7.42 -9.84
N ILE A 104 -1.03 -7.64 -8.87
CA ILE A 104 -1.41 -7.84 -7.47
C ILE A 104 -0.53 -6.94 -6.60
N GLY A 105 -1.18 -6.13 -5.76
CA GLY A 105 -0.52 -5.34 -4.74
C GLY A 105 -0.57 -6.02 -3.37
N TYR A 106 0.42 -5.74 -2.54
CA TYR A 106 0.44 -6.17 -1.13
C TYR A 106 0.85 -5.00 -0.24
N ILE A 107 0.17 -4.88 0.90
CA ILE A 107 0.57 -4.01 2.00
C ILE A 107 0.79 -4.93 3.21
N LEU A 108 1.96 -4.86 3.82
CA LEU A 108 2.33 -5.67 4.98
C LEU A 108 3.35 -4.96 5.87
N SER A 109 3.57 -5.52 7.07
CA SER A 109 4.51 -4.93 8.03
C SER A 109 5.96 -5.10 7.58
N GLY A 110 6.73 -4.01 7.64
CA GLY A 110 8.18 -4.04 7.47
C GLY A 110 8.94 -4.75 8.60
N HIS A 111 8.26 -5.10 9.69
CA HIS A 111 8.84 -5.88 10.80
C HIS A 111 8.75 -7.40 10.59
N GLU A 112 8.06 -7.86 9.54
CA GLU A 112 7.97 -9.29 9.22
C GLU A 112 9.32 -9.80 8.68
N LYS A 113 9.86 -10.83 9.35
CA LYS A 113 11.14 -11.45 8.97
C LYS A 113 11.00 -12.43 7.83
N ASP A 114 9.82 -13.06 7.69
CA ASP A 114 9.49 -14.01 6.64
C ASP A 114 8.52 -13.37 5.63
N LEU A 115 9.08 -12.79 4.57
CA LEU A 115 8.30 -12.17 3.51
C LEU A 115 7.39 -13.18 2.80
N PHE A 116 7.92 -14.34 2.43
CA PHE A 116 7.17 -15.31 1.64
C PHE A 116 6.02 -15.92 2.45
N GLY A 117 6.27 -16.29 3.70
CA GLY A 117 5.22 -16.75 4.61
C GLY A 117 4.16 -15.66 4.88
N SER A 118 4.59 -14.40 5.00
CA SER A 118 3.66 -13.28 5.20
C SER A 118 2.78 -13.04 3.97
N LEU A 119 3.30 -13.17 2.76
CA LEU A 119 2.51 -13.05 1.53
C LEU A 119 1.45 -14.16 1.39
N GLN A 120 1.72 -15.35 1.91
CA GLN A 120 0.78 -16.45 1.91
C GLN A 120 -0.24 -16.40 3.07
N ASN A 121 0.10 -15.73 4.16
CA ASN A 121 -0.73 -15.65 5.35
C ASN A 121 -1.65 -14.42 5.33
N GLN A 122 -2.95 -14.64 5.14
CA GLN A 122 -3.98 -13.58 5.11
C GLN A 122 -4.03 -12.74 6.39
N LYS A 123 -3.63 -13.29 7.55
CA LYS A 123 -3.60 -12.56 8.83
C LYS A 123 -2.40 -11.63 9.00
N LYS A 124 -1.51 -11.57 8.01
CA LYS A 124 -0.26 -10.80 8.07
C LYS A 124 -0.14 -9.74 6.98
N ARG A 125 -1.13 -9.60 6.13
CA ARG A 125 -1.08 -8.70 4.97
C ARG A 125 -2.46 -8.26 4.50
N THR A 126 -2.51 -7.21 3.69
CA THR A 126 -3.63 -6.91 2.78
C THR A 126 -3.20 -7.17 1.35
N ARG A 127 -3.98 -7.96 0.63
CA ARG A 127 -3.85 -8.16 -0.81
C ARG A 127 -4.78 -7.20 -1.55
N LEU A 128 -4.25 -6.52 -2.56
CA LEU A 128 -5.01 -5.59 -3.39
C LEU A 128 -5.02 -6.06 -4.85
N LYS A 129 -6.18 -5.92 -5.48
CA LYS A 129 -6.39 -6.20 -6.90
C LYS A 129 -7.28 -5.13 -7.52
N LEU A 130 -7.37 -5.07 -8.85
CA LEU A 130 -8.20 -4.07 -9.53
C LEU A 130 -9.69 -4.38 -9.33
N SER A 131 -10.09 -5.62 -9.50
CA SER A 131 -11.46 -6.13 -9.37
C SER A 131 -11.54 -7.40 -8.53
#